data_53fa556519024b7bd07fdb0fff0c1b35
#
_entry.id   53fa556519024b7bd07fdb0fff0c1b35
#
_cell.length_a   1.000
_cell.length_b   1.000
_cell.length_c   1.000
_cell.angle_alpha   90.00
_cell.angle_beta   90.00
_cell.angle_gamma   90.00
#
_symmetry.space_group_name_H-M   'P 1'
#
loop_
_entity.id
_entity.type
_entity.pdbx_description
1 polymer ?
#
loop_
_entity_poly.entity_id
_entity_poly.type
_entity_poly.pdbx_seq_one_letter_code
_entity_poly.pdbx_strand_id
1 'polypeptide(L)'
;LSASARSLRNATMVYNCADKTGAARTRCQAQLAQPYQQKAFMQDALAKASGRIDQINALLSQVDGTTDPKSGQELQARIEGENALLTHEMSQLQAAQYMAEAERNTQTSAVIERRRENIRRTYRVAEDL
;
A
#
# COMPACT_ATOMS: atom_id res chain seq x y z
N LEU A 1 -7.43 9.42 -4.57
CA LEU A 1 -6.01 9.10 -4.76
C LEU A 1 -5.12 10.13 -4.08
N SER A 2 -4.02 9.68 -3.45
CA SER A 2 -2.97 10.55 -2.94
C SER A 2 -2.23 11.24 -4.10
N ALA A 3 -1.48 12.32 -3.79
CA ALA A 3 -0.66 13.00 -4.79
C ALA A 3 0.38 12.06 -5.41
N SER A 4 1.05 11.24 -4.58
CA SER A 4 2.01 10.25 -5.05
C SER A 4 1.38 9.21 -5.97
N ALA A 5 0.19 8.71 -5.63
CA ALA A 5 -0.54 7.74 -6.45
C ALA A 5 -0.96 8.34 -7.79
N ARG A 6 -1.41 9.59 -7.82
CA ARG A 6 -1.74 10.30 -9.07
C ARG A 6 -0.52 10.46 -9.97
N SER A 7 0.62 10.81 -9.38
CA SER A 7 1.88 10.96 -10.11
C SER A 7 2.28 9.65 -10.77
N LEU A 8 2.24 8.54 -10.03
CA LEU A 8 2.53 7.20 -10.56
C LEU A 8 1.56 6.81 -11.68
N ARG A 9 0.28 7.04 -11.47
CA ARG A 9 -0.75 6.76 -12.46
C ARG A 9 -0.51 7.54 -13.75
N ASN A 10 -0.26 8.85 -13.65
CA ASN A 10 -0.07 9.70 -14.82
C ASN A 10 1.18 9.32 -15.61
N ALA A 11 2.22 8.82 -14.92
CA ALA A 11 3.46 8.41 -15.57
C ALA A 11 3.35 7.07 -16.30
N THR A 12 2.51 6.15 -15.83
CA THR A 12 2.51 4.74 -16.29
C THR A 12 1.19 4.22 -16.83
N MET A 13 0.09 4.97 -16.68
CA MET A 13 -1.24 4.53 -17.11
C MET A 13 -1.36 4.52 -18.63
N VAL A 14 -1.80 3.39 -19.16
CA VAL A 14 -2.08 3.21 -20.61
C VAL A 14 -3.59 3.28 -20.90
N TYR A 15 -4.43 2.79 -19.97
CA TYR A 15 -5.87 2.72 -20.12
C TYR A 15 -6.56 3.47 -18.97
N ASN A 16 -7.56 4.28 -19.31
CA ASN A 16 -8.23 5.17 -18.35
C ASN A 16 -9.75 4.95 -18.22
N CYS A 17 -10.28 3.85 -18.74
CA CYS A 17 -11.71 3.53 -18.72
C CYS A 17 -12.61 4.53 -19.50
N ALA A 18 -12.06 5.26 -20.44
CA ALA A 18 -12.80 6.28 -21.20
C ALA A 18 -13.93 5.69 -22.08
N ASP A 19 -13.83 4.40 -22.43
CA ASP A 19 -14.84 3.66 -23.21
C ASP A 19 -16.05 3.24 -22.38
N LYS A 20 -16.03 3.44 -21.06
CA LYS A 20 -17.13 3.11 -20.15
C LYS A 20 -17.84 4.38 -19.67
N THR A 21 -19.09 4.22 -19.21
CA THR A 21 -19.91 5.34 -18.72
C THR A 21 -20.57 5.00 -17.39
N GLY A 22 -20.98 6.03 -16.65
CA GLY A 22 -21.74 5.90 -15.42
C GLY A 22 -21.03 5.08 -14.34
N ALA A 23 -21.76 4.22 -13.64
CA ALA A 23 -21.25 3.39 -12.56
C ALA A 23 -20.16 2.40 -13.03
N ALA A 24 -20.25 1.91 -14.26
CA ALA A 24 -19.24 1.02 -14.84
C ALA A 24 -17.89 1.74 -14.99
N ARG A 25 -17.90 2.99 -15.41
CA ARG A 25 -16.70 3.82 -15.50
C ARG A 25 -16.07 4.07 -14.13
N THR A 26 -16.91 4.43 -13.16
CA THR A 26 -16.43 4.67 -11.78
C THR A 26 -15.79 3.43 -11.19
N ARG A 27 -16.39 2.25 -11.35
CA ARG A 27 -15.82 0.99 -10.88
C ARG A 27 -14.50 0.64 -11.57
N CYS A 28 -14.45 0.81 -12.88
CA CYS A 28 -13.26 0.57 -13.67
C CYS A 28 -12.10 1.48 -13.20
N GLN A 29 -12.36 2.77 -13.02
CA GLN A 29 -11.36 3.73 -12.55
C GLN A 29 -10.88 3.39 -11.14
N ALA A 30 -11.78 2.98 -10.24
CA ALA A 30 -11.43 2.56 -8.89
C ALA A 30 -10.53 1.33 -8.89
N GLN A 31 -10.82 0.33 -9.73
CA GLN A 31 -10.00 -0.87 -9.86
C GLN A 31 -8.60 -0.57 -10.41
N LEU A 32 -8.50 0.32 -11.39
CA LEU A 32 -7.22 0.72 -11.96
C LEU A 32 -6.40 1.61 -11.02
N ALA A 33 -7.06 2.39 -10.16
CA ALA A 33 -6.41 3.28 -9.21
C ALA A 33 -5.74 2.51 -8.07
N GLN A 34 -6.28 1.38 -7.66
CA GLN A 34 -5.86 0.63 -6.48
C GLN A 34 -4.39 0.21 -6.49
N PRO A 35 -3.83 -0.38 -7.58
CA PRO A 35 -2.41 -0.74 -7.60
C PRO A 35 -1.49 0.46 -7.44
N TYR A 36 -1.85 1.60 -8.01
CA TYR A 36 -1.07 2.84 -7.88
C TYR A 36 -1.07 3.37 -6.46
N GLN A 37 -2.22 3.33 -5.80
CA GLN A 37 -2.37 3.77 -4.42
C GLN A 37 -1.57 2.87 -3.47
N GLN A 38 -1.62 1.55 -3.65
CA GLN A 38 -0.83 0.59 -2.87
C GLN A 38 0.67 0.80 -3.06
N LYS A 39 1.11 0.97 -4.31
CA LYS A 39 2.51 1.20 -4.63
C LYS A 39 3.01 2.51 -4.02
N ALA A 40 2.23 3.59 -4.13
CA ALA A 40 2.57 4.87 -3.53
C ALA A 40 2.68 4.77 -2.00
N PHE A 41 1.73 4.10 -1.35
CA PHE A 41 1.77 3.86 0.10
C PHE A 41 3.03 3.12 0.52
N MET A 42 3.39 2.06 -0.21
CA MET A 42 4.59 1.27 0.10
C MET A 42 5.87 2.07 -0.10
N GLN A 43 5.95 2.87 -1.16
CA GLN A 43 7.11 3.75 -1.41
C GLN A 43 7.25 4.80 -0.31
N ASP A 44 6.16 5.43 0.09
CA ASP A 44 6.16 6.43 1.16
C ASP A 44 6.55 5.80 2.50
N ALA A 45 6.04 4.61 2.81
CA ALA A 45 6.38 3.88 4.03
C ALA A 45 7.84 3.45 4.06
N LEU A 46 8.40 2.99 2.93
CA LEU A 46 9.81 2.62 2.82
C LEU A 46 10.73 3.83 2.96
N ALA A 47 10.36 4.96 2.35
CA ALA A 47 11.12 6.22 2.49
C ALA A 47 11.14 6.69 3.95
N LYS A 48 10.02 6.60 4.64
CA LYS A 48 9.90 6.95 6.07
C LYS A 48 10.76 6.03 6.94
N ALA A 49 10.72 4.73 6.72
CA ALA A 49 11.52 3.75 7.44
C ALA A 49 13.02 3.96 7.19
N SER A 50 13.41 4.25 5.95
CA SER A 50 14.80 4.56 5.59
C SER A 50 15.31 5.82 6.29
N GLY A 51 14.51 6.88 6.33
CA GLY A 51 14.83 8.11 7.05
C GLY A 51 14.99 7.87 8.55
N ARG A 52 14.19 7.00 9.13
CA ARG A 52 14.29 6.62 10.53
C ARG A 52 15.54 5.81 10.82
N ILE A 53 15.93 4.91 9.93
CA ILE A 53 17.19 4.15 10.02
C ILE A 53 18.38 5.11 9.98
N ASP A 54 18.38 6.10 9.11
CA ASP A 54 19.44 7.11 9.05
C ASP A 54 19.52 7.90 10.35
N GLN A 55 18.39 8.22 10.95
CA GLN A 55 18.33 8.92 12.24
C GLN A 55 18.89 8.06 13.37
N ILE A 56 18.57 6.77 13.40
CA ILE A 56 19.12 5.81 14.37
C ILE A 56 20.65 5.73 14.21
N ASN A 57 21.15 5.64 12.99
CA ASN A 57 22.59 5.59 12.73
C ASN A 57 23.29 6.88 13.17
N ALA A 58 22.68 8.04 12.98
CA ALA A 58 23.20 9.30 13.48
C ALA A 58 23.27 9.33 14.99
N LEU A 59 22.25 8.82 15.69
CA LEU A 59 22.24 8.72 17.16
C LEU A 59 23.32 7.75 17.66
N LEU A 60 23.50 6.62 16.99
CA LEU A 60 24.56 5.66 17.32
C LEU A 60 25.96 6.29 17.21
N SER A 61 26.19 7.09 16.17
CA SER A 61 27.44 7.84 16.01
C SER A 61 27.67 8.84 17.16
N GLN A 62 26.60 9.47 17.64
CA GLN A 62 26.69 10.37 18.79
C GLN A 62 27.02 9.62 20.07
N VAL A 63 26.50 8.41 20.26
CA VAL A 63 26.84 7.56 21.43
C VAL A 63 28.33 7.23 21.40
N ASP A 64 28.87 6.85 20.25
CA ASP A 64 30.30 6.52 20.11
C ASP A 64 31.22 7.72 20.41
N GLY A 65 30.75 8.94 20.11
CA GLY A 65 31.52 10.17 20.39
C GLY A 65 31.34 10.75 21.78
N THR A 66 30.45 10.18 22.60
CA THR A 66 30.12 10.73 23.94
C THR A 66 30.92 10.04 25.04
N THR A 67 31.47 10.85 25.97
CA THR A 67 32.18 10.36 27.14
C THR A 67 31.39 10.58 28.45
N ASP A 68 30.28 11.31 28.39
CA ASP A 68 29.41 11.58 29.52
C ASP A 68 28.38 10.47 29.68
N PRO A 69 28.37 9.72 30.83
CA PRO A 69 27.42 8.62 31.04
C PRO A 69 25.96 9.04 30.96
N LYS A 70 25.61 10.23 31.43
CA LYS A 70 24.23 10.74 31.40
C LYS A 70 23.78 11.00 29.97
N SER A 71 24.61 11.67 29.17
CA SER A 71 24.32 11.91 27.74
C SER A 71 24.25 10.61 26.96
N GLY A 72 25.09 9.63 27.27
CA GLY A 72 25.06 8.31 26.69
C GLY A 72 23.73 7.57 26.96
N GLN A 73 23.24 7.66 28.19
CA GLN A 73 21.96 7.07 28.58
C GLN A 73 20.77 7.74 27.86
N GLU A 74 20.78 9.07 27.76
CA GLU A 74 19.75 9.82 27.05
C GLU A 74 19.72 9.46 25.56
N LEU A 75 20.88 9.34 24.93
CA LEU A 75 20.99 8.93 23.54
C LEU A 75 20.48 7.50 23.30
N GLN A 76 20.81 6.58 24.20
CA GLN A 76 20.31 5.21 24.14
C GLN A 76 18.81 5.14 24.30
N ALA A 77 18.23 5.93 25.21
CA ALA A 77 16.78 6.01 25.35
C ALA A 77 16.10 6.53 24.06
N ARG A 78 16.70 7.51 23.40
CA ARG A 78 16.22 8.00 22.11
C ARG A 78 16.31 6.94 21.01
N ILE A 79 17.40 6.19 20.96
CA ILE A 79 17.58 5.08 20.02
C ILE A 79 16.51 4.00 20.24
N GLU A 80 16.24 3.63 21.48
CA GLU A 80 15.18 2.68 21.82
C GLU A 80 13.82 3.17 21.36
N GLY A 81 13.51 4.46 21.56
CA GLY A 81 12.29 5.08 21.09
C GLY A 81 12.17 5.06 19.56
N GLU A 82 13.25 5.38 18.84
CA GLU A 82 13.30 5.34 17.39
C GLU A 82 13.14 3.90 16.85
N ASN A 83 13.77 2.91 17.51
CA ASN A 83 13.62 1.51 17.16
C ASN A 83 12.18 1.01 17.36
N ALA A 84 11.52 1.44 18.44
CA ALA A 84 10.12 1.12 18.68
C ALA A 84 9.21 1.69 17.59
N LEU A 85 9.45 2.92 17.17
CA LEU A 85 8.72 3.55 16.07
C LEU A 85 8.99 2.85 14.73
N LEU A 86 10.22 2.45 14.45
CA LEU A 86 10.57 1.68 13.27
C LEU A 86 9.82 0.34 13.24
N THR A 87 9.79 -0.37 14.34
CA THR A 87 9.06 -1.63 14.48
C THR A 87 7.58 -1.43 14.21
N HIS A 88 6.99 -0.37 14.75
CA HIS A 88 5.59 -0.01 14.51
C HIS A 88 5.33 0.28 13.03
N GLU A 89 6.18 1.06 12.39
CA GLU A 89 6.08 1.39 10.96
C GLU A 89 6.18 0.14 10.07
N MET A 90 7.08 -0.77 10.40
CA MET A 90 7.23 -2.04 9.69
C MET A 90 5.99 -2.94 9.87
N SER A 91 5.40 -2.95 11.06
CA SER A 91 4.15 -3.67 11.34
C SER A 91 2.99 -3.09 10.54
N GLN A 92 2.90 -1.77 10.44
CA GLN A 92 1.87 -1.10 9.62
C GLN A 92 2.04 -1.45 8.13
N LEU A 93 3.27 -1.47 7.63
CA LEU A 93 3.57 -1.85 6.26
C LEU A 93 3.15 -3.30 5.98
N GLN A 94 3.46 -4.22 6.89
CA GLN A 94 3.07 -5.61 6.78
C GLN A 94 1.55 -5.79 6.79
N ALA A 95 0.84 -5.08 7.68
CA ALA A 95 -0.62 -5.09 7.73
C ALA A 95 -1.22 -4.58 6.42
N ALA A 96 -0.65 -3.52 5.85
CA ALA A 96 -1.09 -2.98 4.56
C ALA A 96 -0.89 -3.98 3.41
N GLN A 97 0.20 -4.74 3.41
CA GLN A 97 0.43 -5.81 2.44
C GLN A 97 -0.62 -6.91 2.53
N TYR A 98 -0.97 -7.36 3.74
CA TYR A 98 -2.02 -8.35 3.96
C TYR A 98 -3.38 -7.86 3.51
N MET A 99 -3.71 -6.60 3.81
CA MET A 99 -4.97 -5.99 3.36
C MET A 99 -5.04 -5.90 1.84
N ALA A 100 -3.93 -5.54 1.19
CA ALA A 100 -3.85 -5.47 -0.27
C ALA A 100 -4.06 -6.84 -0.93
N GLU A 101 -3.49 -7.91 -0.36
CA GLU A 101 -3.69 -9.28 -0.82
C GLU A 101 -5.15 -9.72 -0.64
N ALA A 102 -5.74 -9.46 0.52
CA ALA A 102 -7.13 -9.78 0.79
C ALA A 102 -8.08 -9.09 -0.18
N GLU A 103 -7.83 -7.82 -0.50
CA GLU A 103 -8.63 -7.07 -1.45
C GLU A 103 -8.49 -7.59 -2.87
N ARG A 104 -7.29 -7.95 -3.30
CA ARG A 104 -7.07 -8.60 -4.61
C ARG A 104 -7.83 -9.93 -4.70
N ASN A 105 -7.79 -10.73 -3.65
CA ASN A 105 -8.51 -12.00 -3.59
C ASN A 105 -10.03 -11.79 -3.66
N THR A 106 -10.55 -10.78 -2.97
CA THR A 106 -11.96 -10.41 -3.02
C THR A 106 -12.38 -9.99 -4.43
N GLN A 107 -11.56 -9.17 -5.10
CA GLN A 107 -11.84 -8.74 -6.48
C GLN A 107 -11.81 -9.93 -7.46
N THR A 108 -10.87 -10.84 -7.31
CA THR A 108 -10.79 -12.06 -8.11
C THR A 108 -12.03 -12.91 -7.92
N SER A 109 -12.48 -13.11 -6.68
CA SER A 109 -13.70 -13.85 -6.37
C SER A 109 -14.93 -13.21 -6.99
N ALA A 110 -15.04 -11.88 -6.93
CA ALA A 110 -16.16 -11.15 -7.54
C ALA A 110 -16.20 -11.32 -9.07
N VAL A 111 -15.05 -11.33 -9.72
CA VAL A 111 -14.96 -11.59 -11.17
C VAL A 111 -15.44 -13.01 -11.50
N ILE A 112 -15.01 -14.01 -10.73
CA ILE A 112 -15.43 -15.40 -10.91
C ILE A 112 -16.94 -15.54 -10.72
N GLU A 113 -17.49 -14.94 -9.67
CA GLU A 113 -18.93 -14.97 -9.40
C GLU A 113 -19.74 -14.36 -10.54
N ARG A 114 -19.33 -13.22 -11.06
CA ARG A 114 -19.99 -12.57 -12.21
C ARG A 114 -19.94 -13.45 -13.45
N ARG A 115 -18.81 -14.10 -13.68
CA ARG A 115 -18.62 -15.00 -14.82
C ARG A 115 -19.57 -16.21 -14.72
N ARG A 116 -19.67 -16.80 -13.54
CA ARG A 116 -20.60 -17.91 -13.28
C ARG A 116 -22.05 -17.50 -13.46
N GLU A 117 -22.43 -16.32 -12.97
CA GLU A 117 -23.78 -15.78 -13.13
C GLU A 117 -24.13 -15.54 -14.60
N ASN A 118 -23.21 -14.99 -15.39
CA ASN A 118 -23.40 -14.77 -16.80
C ASN A 118 -23.58 -16.09 -17.57
N ILE A 119 -22.82 -17.12 -17.23
CA ILE A 119 -22.96 -18.47 -17.79
C ILE A 119 -24.34 -19.01 -17.45
N ARG A 120 -24.78 -18.92 -16.22
CA ARG A 120 -26.09 -19.41 -15.78
C ARG A 120 -27.23 -18.72 -16.53
N ARG A 121 -27.16 -17.41 -16.74
CA ARG A 121 -28.15 -16.65 -17.50
C ARG A 121 -28.17 -17.09 -18.95
N THR A 122 -27.03 -17.32 -19.55
CA THR A 122 -26.94 -17.81 -20.92
C THR A 122 -27.61 -19.17 -21.09
N TYR A 123 -27.40 -20.10 -20.17
CA TYR A 123 -28.06 -21.41 -20.17
C TYR A 123 -29.57 -21.31 -20.00
N ARG A 124 -30.07 -20.43 -19.15
CA ARG A 124 -31.52 -20.19 -19.00
C ARG A 124 -32.16 -19.71 -20.29
N VAL A 125 -31.54 -18.75 -20.95
CA VAL A 125 -32.05 -18.23 -22.22
C VAL A 125 -32.09 -19.34 -23.27
N ALA A 126 -31.10 -20.20 -23.35
CA ALA A 126 -31.06 -21.35 -24.25
C ALA A 126 -32.18 -22.36 -23.97
N GLU A 127 -32.52 -22.61 -22.70
CA GLU A 127 -33.61 -23.49 -22.29
C GLU A 127 -34.99 -22.94 -22.69
N ASP A 128 -35.16 -21.62 -22.68
CA ASP A 128 -36.43 -20.96 -23.00
C ASP A 128 -36.68 -20.83 -24.53
N LEU A 129 -35.69 -21.13 -25.35
CA LEU A 129 -35.80 -21.14 -26.79
C LEU A 129 -36.29 -22.51 -27.28
#